data_3ea394e5351e47a9a4bd4fd1016a9cfa
#
_entry.id   3ea394e5351e47a9a4bd4fd1016a9cfa
#
_cell.length_a   1.000
_cell.length_b   1.000
_cell.length_c   1.000
_cell.angle_alpha   90.00
_cell.angle_beta   90.00
_cell.angle_gamma   90.00
#
_symmetry.space_group_name_H-M   'P 1'
#
loop_
_entity.id
_entity.type
_entity.pdbx_description
1 polymer ?
#
loop_
_entity_poly.entity_id
_entity_poly.type
_entity_poly.pdbx_seq_one_letter_code
_entity_poly.pdbx_strand_id
1 'polypeptide(L)'
;MKRVIRLKNYIELASKRITLQEGVQAIEQLLLESFVNPGISTKELARKLLLPVPVTAAIKKELIKLGALRQDRGVCCTEEGAEYVRQKWGFDGLDMDLYRKLLEDCDWMAELADILSRLYEWFPARPQVNVEIDQSKCTPETSLRRAILCLKHHALIGSRILCVGDDDLVSVSLGLLLKRLFPEAVQHKAWITVVDIDDRFLAFIADIAWREGLPISGHRADLRKPLSQKQLGTFDCFFTDPPYTLPGMSLFVSRGISLLKQKTGLPIFLSFAHKSPGFMLDMQREFIRMGLMVSEIIPHFNEYEGAEMIGNRGQMIVLKTTEQTTPKIKGGFDDALYTGEVKRTMRTYRCRECNGSVQVGFQQRFSTIEMLKMRGCPRCQHHTFDLVNKKSV
;
A
#
# COMPACT_ATOMS: atom_id res chain seq x y z
N MET A 1 -30.47 21.64 19.45
CA MET A 1 -29.91 20.46 20.14
C MET A 1 -30.04 19.24 19.19
N LYS A 2 -28.97 18.83 18.48
CA LYS A 2 -28.97 17.58 17.73
C LYS A 2 -28.95 16.44 18.74
N ARG A 3 -30.01 15.61 18.77
CA ARG A 3 -30.03 14.35 19.53
C ARG A 3 -28.81 13.54 19.11
N VAL A 4 -27.88 13.27 20.01
CA VAL A 4 -26.81 12.29 19.81
C VAL A 4 -27.49 10.93 19.76
N ILE A 5 -27.84 10.48 18.56
CA ILE A 5 -28.33 9.12 18.33
C ILE A 5 -27.12 8.22 18.57
N ARG A 6 -27.16 7.45 19.65
CA ARG A 6 -26.13 6.45 19.93
C ARG A 6 -26.29 5.34 18.89
N LEU A 7 -25.51 5.43 17.80
CA LEU A 7 -25.55 4.45 16.73
C LEU A 7 -25.28 3.03 17.28
N LYS A 8 -26.18 2.12 16.98
CA LYS A 8 -26.08 0.71 17.35
C LYS A 8 -24.86 0.10 16.66
N ASN A 9 -24.01 -0.60 17.40
CA ASN A 9 -22.85 -1.27 16.81
C ASN A 9 -23.27 -2.62 16.21
N TYR A 10 -23.74 -2.59 14.97
CA TYR A 10 -24.25 -3.76 14.26
C TYR A 10 -23.22 -4.86 14.11
N ILE A 11 -21.95 -4.50 13.87
CA ILE A 11 -20.87 -5.46 13.65
C ILE A 11 -20.56 -6.24 14.91
N GLU A 12 -20.39 -5.55 16.04
CA GLU A 12 -20.15 -6.19 17.33
C GLU A 12 -21.32 -7.06 17.77
N LEU A 13 -22.54 -6.61 17.55
CA LEU A 13 -23.74 -7.37 17.90
C LEU A 13 -23.90 -8.62 17.03
N ALA A 14 -23.61 -8.54 15.75
CA ALA A 14 -23.64 -9.67 14.84
C ALA A 14 -22.55 -10.69 15.17
N SER A 15 -21.30 -10.22 15.41
CA SER A 15 -20.16 -11.11 15.71
C SER A 15 -20.35 -11.91 17.01
N LYS A 16 -21.10 -11.39 17.99
CA LYS A 16 -21.45 -12.13 19.21
C LYS A 16 -22.49 -13.25 18.98
N ARG A 17 -23.20 -13.24 17.86
CA ARG A 17 -24.29 -14.17 17.55
C ARG A 17 -23.92 -15.22 16.50
N ILE A 18 -22.84 -14.97 15.76
CA ILE A 18 -22.37 -15.87 14.70
C ILE A 18 -20.90 -16.15 14.96
N THR A 19 -20.55 -17.44 15.05
CA THR A 19 -19.15 -17.88 15.04
C THR A 19 -18.72 -18.01 13.59
N LEU A 20 -17.82 -17.15 13.14
CA LEU A 20 -17.32 -17.12 11.76
C LEU A 20 -15.83 -17.43 11.74
N GLN A 21 -15.43 -18.43 10.95
CA GLN A 21 -14.02 -18.68 10.65
C GLN A 21 -13.42 -17.55 9.78
N GLU A 22 -14.26 -16.91 8.96
CA GLU A 22 -13.92 -15.80 8.07
C GLU A 22 -13.68 -14.48 8.83
N GLY A 23 -13.97 -14.45 10.12
CA GLY A 23 -13.75 -13.30 10.98
C GLY A 23 -14.80 -12.18 10.85
N VAL A 24 -14.65 -11.18 11.71
CA VAL A 24 -15.58 -10.04 11.81
C VAL A 24 -15.62 -9.20 10.54
N GLN A 25 -14.53 -9.19 9.75
CA GLN A 25 -14.49 -8.44 8.50
C GLN A 25 -15.49 -8.90 7.46
N ALA A 26 -15.83 -10.21 7.43
CA ALA A 26 -16.87 -10.70 6.53
C ALA A 26 -18.22 -10.02 6.79
N ILE A 27 -18.53 -9.68 8.05
CA ILE A 27 -19.74 -8.94 8.42
C ILE A 27 -19.65 -7.49 7.95
N GLU A 28 -18.50 -6.84 8.16
CA GLU A 28 -18.26 -5.46 7.71
C GLU A 28 -18.38 -5.33 6.19
N GLN A 29 -17.72 -6.22 5.45
CA GLN A 29 -17.75 -6.23 3.99
C GLN A 29 -19.14 -6.52 3.45
N LEU A 30 -19.90 -7.43 4.07
CA LEU A 30 -21.28 -7.71 3.62
C LEU A 30 -22.20 -6.50 3.81
N LEU A 31 -22.09 -5.80 4.93
CA LEU A 31 -22.87 -4.58 5.16
C LEU A 31 -22.47 -3.49 4.17
N LEU A 32 -21.16 -3.31 3.92
CA LEU A 32 -20.63 -2.34 2.96
C LEU A 32 -21.08 -2.65 1.53
N GLU A 33 -20.96 -3.90 1.07
CA GLU A 33 -21.40 -4.30 -0.26
C GLU A 33 -22.93 -4.13 -0.44
N SER A 34 -23.71 -4.37 0.61
CA SER A 34 -25.15 -4.12 0.58
C SER A 34 -25.51 -2.64 0.54
N PHE A 35 -24.65 -1.77 1.07
CA PHE A 35 -24.77 -0.31 1.00
C PHE A 35 -24.39 0.21 -0.40
N VAL A 36 -23.28 -0.28 -0.94
CA VAL A 36 -22.76 0.14 -2.25
C VAL A 36 -23.66 -0.34 -3.39
N ASN A 37 -24.20 -1.55 -3.30
CA ASN A 37 -25.00 -2.23 -4.31
C ASN A 37 -26.41 -2.58 -3.78
N PRO A 38 -27.31 -1.59 -3.59
CA PRO A 38 -28.66 -1.85 -3.11
C PRO A 38 -29.41 -2.81 -4.04
N GLY A 39 -30.06 -3.82 -3.47
CA GLY A 39 -30.78 -4.84 -4.25
C GLY A 39 -29.91 -6.02 -4.69
N ILE A 40 -28.67 -6.10 -4.28
CA ILE A 40 -27.75 -7.19 -4.62
C ILE A 40 -28.29 -8.55 -4.13
N SER A 41 -28.17 -9.61 -4.95
CA SER A 41 -28.57 -10.95 -4.56
C SER A 41 -27.60 -11.57 -3.56
N THR A 42 -28.08 -12.48 -2.69
CA THR A 42 -27.20 -13.21 -1.76
C THR A 42 -26.10 -13.99 -2.47
N LYS A 43 -26.38 -14.49 -3.68
CA LYS A 43 -25.41 -15.22 -4.50
C LYS A 43 -24.31 -14.32 -5.04
N GLU A 44 -24.65 -13.10 -5.45
CA GLU A 44 -23.67 -12.10 -5.88
C GLU A 44 -22.84 -11.56 -4.72
N LEU A 45 -23.46 -11.31 -3.55
CA LEU A 45 -22.72 -10.99 -2.31
C LEU A 45 -21.70 -12.08 -2.00
N ALA A 46 -22.08 -13.34 -2.05
CA ALA A 46 -21.17 -14.47 -1.81
C ALA A 46 -19.98 -14.47 -2.80
N ARG A 47 -20.25 -14.20 -4.09
CA ARG A 47 -19.19 -14.10 -5.12
C ARG A 47 -18.25 -12.93 -4.89
N LYS A 48 -18.78 -11.73 -4.64
CA LYS A 48 -17.98 -10.52 -4.42
C LYS A 48 -17.10 -10.63 -3.17
N LEU A 49 -17.65 -11.25 -2.11
CA LEU A 49 -16.96 -11.41 -0.83
C LEU A 49 -16.07 -12.65 -0.77
N LEU A 50 -16.10 -13.51 -1.81
CA LEU A 50 -15.42 -14.80 -1.84
C LEU A 50 -15.81 -15.69 -0.64
N LEU A 51 -17.10 -15.65 -0.25
CA LEU A 51 -17.67 -16.41 0.87
C LEU A 51 -18.57 -17.54 0.37
N PRO A 52 -18.66 -18.65 1.10
CA PRO A 52 -19.70 -19.64 0.84
C PRO A 52 -21.11 -19.04 0.98
N VAL A 53 -22.03 -19.40 0.08
CA VAL A 53 -23.42 -18.88 0.10
C VAL A 53 -24.09 -19.10 1.45
N PRO A 54 -23.96 -20.27 2.15
CA PRO A 54 -24.53 -20.46 3.48
C PRO A 54 -23.99 -19.47 4.53
N VAL A 55 -22.70 -19.17 4.52
CA VAL A 55 -22.06 -18.20 5.43
C VAL A 55 -22.62 -16.79 5.16
N THR A 56 -22.66 -16.37 3.89
CA THR A 56 -23.25 -15.10 3.46
C THR A 56 -24.71 -14.98 3.91
N ALA A 57 -25.50 -16.06 3.75
CA ALA A 57 -26.91 -16.09 4.19
C ALA A 57 -27.03 -15.97 5.72
N ALA A 58 -26.15 -16.61 6.48
CA ALA A 58 -26.15 -16.50 7.94
C ALA A 58 -25.84 -15.07 8.41
N ILE A 59 -24.78 -14.45 7.88
CA ILE A 59 -24.43 -13.05 8.19
C ILE A 59 -25.59 -12.11 7.83
N LYS A 60 -26.13 -12.22 6.61
CA LYS A 60 -27.27 -11.46 6.16
C LYS A 60 -28.46 -11.57 7.12
N LYS A 61 -28.82 -12.79 7.51
CA LYS A 61 -29.95 -13.06 8.42
C LYS A 61 -29.78 -12.34 9.76
N GLU A 62 -28.59 -12.33 10.32
CA GLU A 62 -28.35 -11.64 11.59
C GLU A 62 -28.37 -10.12 11.43
N LEU A 63 -27.82 -9.57 10.35
CA LEU A 63 -27.90 -8.13 10.08
C LEU A 63 -29.34 -7.66 9.82
N ILE A 64 -30.20 -8.50 9.22
CA ILE A 64 -31.63 -8.23 9.07
C ILE A 64 -32.31 -8.24 10.45
N LYS A 65 -32.08 -9.23 11.29
CA LYS A 65 -32.63 -9.29 12.66
C LYS A 65 -32.19 -8.09 13.52
N LEU A 66 -31.01 -7.59 13.30
CA LEU A 66 -30.49 -6.40 13.98
C LEU A 66 -31.05 -5.09 13.43
N GLY A 67 -31.69 -5.11 12.26
CA GLY A 67 -32.28 -3.94 11.60
C GLY A 67 -31.29 -3.14 10.76
N ALA A 68 -30.10 -3.69 10.46
CA ALA A 68 -29.13 -3.02 9.55
C ALA A 68 -29.45 -3.25 8.07
N LEU A 69 -29.99 -4.44 7.75
CA LEU A 69 -30.38 -4.83 6.41
C LEU A 69 -31.87 -5.17 6.34
N ARG A 70 -32.42 -5.10 5.13
CA ARG A 70 -33.75 -5.61 4.78
C ARG A 70 -33.66 -6.46 3.51
N GLN A 71 -34.58 -7.42 3.38
CA GLN A 71 -34.78 -8.20 2.17
C GLN A 71 -35.98 -7.61 1.44
N ASP A 72 -35.72 -7.05 0.27
CA ASP A 72 -36.72 -6.67 -0.69
C ASP A 72 -36.46 -7.49 -1.98
N ARG A 73 -36.56 -7.00 -3.15
CA ARG A 73 -36.17 -7.72 -4.40
C ARG A 73 -34.70 -8.18 -4.42
N GLY A 74 -33.90 -7.77 -3.45
CA GLY A 74 -32.53 -8.14 -3.14
C GLY A 74 -32.20 -7.73 -1.70
N VAL A 75 -30.92 -7.67 -1.37
CA VAL A 75 -30.42 -7.23 -0.06
C VAL A 75 -30.17 -5.72 -0.12
N CYS A 76 -30.75 -4.97 0.80
CA CYS A 76 -30.55 -3.51 0.90
C CYS A 76 -30.28 -3.12 2.34
N CYS A 77 -29.53 -2.05 2.56
CA CYS A 77 -29.46 -1.41 3.86
C CYS A 77 -30.83 -0.81 4.24
N THR A 78 -31.14 -0.83 5.53
CA THR A 78 -32.17 0.05 6.10
C THR A 78 -31.61 1.46 6.18
N GLU A 79 -32.44 2.48 6.51
CA GLU A 79 -31.94 3.83 6.72
C GLU A 79 -30.92 3.87 7.87
N GLU A 80 -31.18 3.16 8.99
CA GLU A 80 -30.26 3.05 10.11
C GLU A 80 -28.97 2.34 9.74
N GLY A 81 -29.04 1.28 8.92
CA GLY A 81 -27.86 0.59 8.40
C GLY A 81 -27.02 1.46 7.48
N ALA A 82 -27.66 2.20 6.59
CA ALA A 82 -27.00 3.15 5.70
C ALA A 82 -26.35 4.29 6.47
N GLU A 83 -27.04 4.85 7.46
CA GLU A 83 -26.52 5.90 8.32
C GLU A 83 -25.33 5.41 9.16
N TYR A 84 -25.36 4.15 9.62
CA TYR A 84 -24.21 3.54 10.27
C TYR A 84 -22.97 3.52 9.37
N VAL A 85 -23.13 3.12 8.09
CA VAL A 85 -22.02 3.10 7.12
C VAL A 85 -21.50 4.52 6.88
N ARG A 86 -22.40 5.48 6.60
CA ARG A 86 -22.03 6.88 6.36
C ARG A 86 -21.26 7.46 7.54
N GLN A 87 -21.83 7.38 8.74
CA GLN A 87 -21.25 8.03 9.91
C GLN A 87 -20.10 7.24 10.54
N LYS A 88 -20.19 5.91 10.63
CA LYS A 88 -19.16 5.11 11.32
C LYS A 88 -17.92 4.91 10.46
N TRP A 89 -18.11 4.67 9.17
CA TRP A 89 -17.03 4.35 8.23
C TRP A 89 -16.62 5.51 7.32
N GLY A 90 -17.28 6.67 7.47
CA GLY A 90 -16.87 7.89 6.75
C GLY A 90 -17.31 7.93 5.29
N PHE A 91 -18.43 7.30 4.95
CA PHE A 91 -19.01 7.31 3.59
C PHE A 91 -19.98 8.49 3.36
N ASP A 92 -20.08 9.40 4.31
CA ASP A 92 -20.92 10.60 4.16
C ASP A 92 -20.28 11.58 3.16
N GLY A 93 -21.06 12.04 2.18
CA GLY A 93 -20.57 12.93 1.11
C GLY A 93 -19.75 12.26 0.00
N LEU A 94 -19.68 10.91 -0.03
CA LEU A 94 -18.97 10.16 -1.06
C LEU A 94 -19.68 10.26 -2.43
N ASP A 95 -18.92 10.55 -3.49
CA ASP A 95 -19.35 10.36 -4.89
C ASP A 95 -19.51 8.85 -5.17
N MET A 96 -20.74 8.36 -4.96
CA MET A 96 -21.05 6.93 -5.08
C MET A 96 -20.93 6.41 -6.51
N ASP A 97 -21.12 7.27 -7.51
CA ASP A 97 -21.07 6.86 -8.91
C ASP A 97 -19.63 6.67 -9.36
N LEU A 98 -18.74 7.61 -9.03
CA LEU A 98 -17.31 7.45 -9.24
C LEU A 98 -16.75 6.26 -8.45
N TYR A 99 -17.15 6.12 -7.17
CA TYR A 99 -16.73 5.02 -6.32
C TYR A 99 -17.05 3.65 -6.96
N ARG A 100 -18.30 3.45 -7.42
CA ARG A 100 -18.72 2.21 -8.10
C ARG A 100 -17.94 1.96 -9.37
N LYS A 101 -17.77 2.98 -10.22
CA LYS A 101 -16.97 2.87 -11.45
C LYS A 101 -15.55 2.39 -11.16
N LEU A 102 -14.88 2.94 -10.14
CA LEU A 102 -13.51 2.58 -9.80
C LEU A 102 -13.38 1.17 -9.17
N LEU A 103 -14.46 0.63 -8.58
CA LEU A 103 -14.48 -0.76 -8.09
C LEU A 103 -14.62 -1.76 -9.24
N GLU A 104 -15.19 -1.36 -10.36
CA GLU A 104 -15.34 -2.17 -11.57
C GLU A 104 -14.14 -1.98 -12.51
N ASP A 105 -14.13 -2.74 -13.61
CA ASP A 105 -13.15 -2.54 -14.68
C ASP A 105 -13.58 -1.38 -15.57
N CYS A 106 -13.12 -0.18 -15.21
CA CYS A 106 -13.34 1.05 -15.99
C CYS A 106 -12.01 1.57 -16.55
N ASP A 107 -12.11 2.48 -17.50
CA ASP A 107 -10.96 3.30 -17.91
C ASP A 107 -10.69 4.36 -16.83
N TRP A 108 -10.03 3.94 -15.76
CA TRP A 108 -9.69 4.79 -14.63
C TRP A 108 -8.77 5.96 -15.02
N MET A 109 -7.99 5.85 -16.11
CA MET A 109 -7.13 6.95 -16.58
C MET A 109 -8.00 8.11 -17.09
N ALA A 110 -9.07 7.82 -17.82
CA ALA A 110 -10.02 8.82 -18.25
C ALA A 110 -10.83 9.41 -17.09
N GLU A 111 -11.31 8.56 -16.15
CA GLU A 111 -12.10 8.99 -14.99
C GLU A 111 -11.28 9.86 -13.99
N LEU A 112 -9.97 9.67 -13.94
CA LEU A 112 -9.04 10.37 -13.03
C LEU A 112 -7.97 11.19 -13.78
N ALA A 113 -8.28 11.65 -14.99
CA ALA A 113 -7.34 12.42 -15.81
C ALA A 113 -6.89 13.73 -15.14
N ASP A 114 -7.75 14.33 -14.33
CA ASP A 114 -7.44 15.51 -13.51
C ASP A 114 -6.36 15.23 -12.46
N ILE A 115 -6.42 14.07 -11.80
CA ILE A 115 -5.39 13.63 -10.84
C ILE A 115 -4.08 13.32 -11.57
N LEU A 116 -4.16 12.57 -12.68
CA LEU A 116 -2.96 12.23 -13.48
C LEU A 116 -2.23 13.48 -13.96
N SER A 117 -2.97 14.49 -14.43
CA SER A 117 -2.37 15.77 -14.88
C SER A 117 -1.53 16.43 -13.77
N ARG A 118 -2.03 16.45 -12.53
CA ARG A 118 -1.29 16.98 -11.38
C ARG A 118 -0.07 16.12 -11.03
N LEU A 119 -0.20 14.81 -11.07
CA LEU A 119 0.91 13.90 -10.80
C LEU A 119 2.02 14.07 -11.87
N TYR A 120 1.66 14.21 -13.15
CA TYR A 120 2.64 14.49 -14.21
C TYR A 120 3.38 15.83 -14.03
N GLU A 121 2.75 16.84 -13.42
CA GLU A 121 3.39 18.09 -13.07
C GLU A 121 4.42 17.92 -11.93
N TRP A 122 4.07 17.15 -10.88
CA TRP A 122 4.88 17.07 -9.67
C TRP A 122 5.94 15.97 -9.71
N PHE A 123 5.72 14.89 -10.42
CA PHE A 123 6.63 13.75 -10.45
C PHE A 123 8.04 14.09 -10.96
N PRO A 124 8.22 14.93 -12.00
CA PRO A 124 9.55 15.38 -12.42
C PRO A 124 10.27 16.23 -11.37
N ALA A 125 9.51 16.96 -10.51
CA ALA A 125 10.05 17.81 -9.45
C ALA A 125 10.42 17.06 -8.17
N ARG A 126 10.15 15.73 -8.09
CA ARG A 126 10.55 14.91 -6.94
C ARG A 126 12.05 15.00 -6.65
N PRO A 127 12.45 14.94 -5.37
CA PRO A 127 13.85 14.85 -5.01
C PRO A 127 14.59 13.77 -5.79
N GLN A 128 15.88 13.96 -6.04
CA GLN A 128 16.71 12.93 -6.65
C GLN A 128 16.80 11.70 -5.74
N VAL A 129 16.63 10.51 -6.32
CA VAL A 129 16.71 9.25 -5.58
C VAL A 129 18.09 9.05 -4.96
N ASN A 130 18.12 8.52 -3.77
CA ASN A 130 19.34 8.03 -3.15
C ASN A 130 19.47 6.52 -3.40
N VAL A 131 20.27 6.16 -4.42
CA VAL A 131 20.49 4.75 -4.80
C VAL A 131 21.27 3.96 -3.74
N GLU A 132 21.90 4.62 -2.76
CA GLU A 132 22.57 3.95 -1.65
C GLU A 132 21.58 3.28 -0.70
N ILE A 133 20.35 3.81 -0.65
CA ILE A 133 19.24 3.26 0.14
C ILE A 133 18.14 2.62 -0.75
N ASP A 134 18.53 2.19 -1.96
CA ASP A 134 17.67 1.51 -2.94
C ASP A 134 16.40 2.29 -3.35
N GLN A 135 16.38 3.64 -3.22
CA GLN A 135 15.25 4.44 -3.72
C GLN A 135 15.13 4.32 -5.24
N SER A 136 13.88 4.30 -5.71
CA SER A 136 13.52 4.32 -7.13
C SER A 136 12.32 5.25 -7.35
N LYS A 137 12.01 5.58 -8.61
CA LYS A 137 10.88 6.44 -8.94
C LYS A 137 9.85 5.63 -9.73
N CYS A 138 8.69 5.37 -9.16
CA CYS A 138 7.60 4.82 -9.95
C CYS A 138 6.98 5.90 -10.86
N THR A 139 6.22 5.47 -11.88
CA THR A 139 5.47 6.37 -12.75
C THR A 139 4.24 6.94 -12.03
N PRO A 140 3.70 8.11 -12.48
CA PRO A 140 2.44 8.67 -11.96
C PRO A 140 1.28 7.66 -11.96
N GLU A 141 1.16 6.90 -13.07
CA GLU A 141 0.13 5.88 -13.21
C GLU A 141 0.27 4.77 -12.18
N THR A 142 1.50 4.36 -11.89
CA THR A 142 1.76 3.34 -10.87
C THR A 142 1.34 3.82 -9.49
N SER A 143 1.70 5.04 -9.11
CA SER A 143 1.30 5.62 -7.82
C SER A 143 -0.22 5.72 -7.69
N LEU A 144 -0.92 6.22 -8.72
CA LEU A 144 -2.38 6.32 -8.72
C LEU A 144 -3.06 4.93 -8.75
N ARG A 145 -2.50 3.97 -9.49
CA ARG A 145 -2.99 2.57 -9.52
C ARG A 145 -2.91 1.91 -8.14
N ARG A 146 -1.87 2.21 -7.34
CA ARG A 146 -1.77 1.77 -5.95
C ARG A 146 -2.89 2.35 -5.09
N ALA A 147 -3.25 3.62 -5.27
CA ALA A 147 -4.38 4.23 -4.56
C ALA A 147 -5.72 3.60 -4.94
N ILE A 148 -5.94 3.29 -6.22
CA ILE A 148 -7.13 2.56 -6.70
C ILE A 148 -7.17 1.14 -6.12
N LEU A 149 -6.03 0.45 -6.03
CA LEU A 149 -5.97 -0.87 -5.40
C LEU A 149 -6.37 -0.81 -3.92
N CYS A 150 -5.93 0.23 -3.18
CA CYS A 150 -6.37 0.48 -1.81
C CYS A 150 -7.90 0.62 -1.72
N LEU A 151 -8.50 1.36 -2.67
CA LEU A 151 -9.94 1.53 -2.76
C LEU A 151 -10.65 0.19 -3.02
N LYS A 152 -10.16 -0.61 -3.99
CA LYS A 152 -10.70 -1.93 -4.33
C LYS A 152 -10.64 -2.94 -3.16
N HIS A 153 -9.67 -2.78 -2.26
CA HIS A 153 -9.59 -3.55 -1.02
C HIS A 153 -10.36 -2.93 0.16
N HIS A 154 -11.20 -1.91 -0.08
CA HIS A 154 -11.98 -1.19 0.92
C HIS A 154 -11.13 -0.62 2.08
N ALA A 155 -9.88 -0.26 1.79
CA ALA A 155 -8.91 0.20 2.79
C ALA A 155 -8.59 1.71 2.66
N LEU A 156 -9.29 2.45 1.79
CA LEU A 156 -9.05 3.89 1.59
C LEU A 156 -9.97 4.75 2.47
N ILE A 157 -11.30 4.54 2.38
CA ILE A 157 -12.30 5.39 3.02
C ILE A 157 -12.39 5.08 4.51
N GLY A 158 -12.35 6.13 5.34
CA GLY A 158 -12.46 6.01 6.79
C GLY A 158 -11.27 5.36 7.48
N SER A 159 -10.21 5.05 6.77
CA SER A 159 -9.06 4.29 7.24
C SER A 159 -7.89 5.19 7.67
N ARG A 160 -7.11 4.70 8.60
CA ARG A 160 -5.79 5.24 8.90
C ARG A 160 -4.77 4.42 8.10
N ILE A 161 -4.10 5.08 7.16
CA ILE A 161 -3.19 4.45 6.20
C ILE A 161 -1.76 4.84 6.56
N LEU A 162 -0.84 3.87 6.54
CA LEU A 162 0.57 4.11 6.74
C LEU A 162 1.34 3.87 5.43
N CYS A 163 2.25 4.76 5.08
CA CYS A 163 3.27 4.52 4.06
C CYS A 163 4.63 4.33 4.76
N VAL A 164 5.22 3.15 4.62
CA VAL A 164 6.54 2.80 5.18
C VAL A 164 7.58 2.97 4.06
N GLY A 165 8.19 4.16 4.00
CA GLY A 165 8.85 4.67 2.82
C GLY A 165 7.83 5.21 1.80
N ASP A 166 8.08 6.38 1.18
CA ASP A 166 7.14 6.94 0.19
C ASP A 166 7.83 7.86 -0.84
N ASP A 167 8.98 7.47 -1.35
CA ASP A 167 9.64 8.12 -2.49
C ASP A 167 8.83 8.03 -3.80
N ASP A 168 7.85 7.14 -3.82
CA ASP A 168 6.88 6.93 -4.91
C ASP A 168 5.62 7.82 -4.84
N LEU A 169 5.48 8.67 -3.81
CA LEU A 169 4.34 9.58 -3.58
C LEU A 169 2.97 8.86 -3.55
N VAL A 170 2.93 7.64 -3.03
CA VAL A 170 1.66 6.89 -2.88
C VAL A 170 0.70 7.65 -1.96
N SER A 171 1.22 8.27 -0.89
CA SER A 171 0.43 9.09 0.02
C SER A 171 -0.28 10.24 -0.68
N VAL A 172 0.39 10.90 -1.63
CA VAL A 172 -0.18 11.98 -2.44
C VAL A 172 -1.31 11.46 -3.34
N SER A 173 -1.09 10.34 -4.03
CA SER A 173 -2.11 9.71 -4.87
C SER A 173 -3.34 9.26 -4.06
N LEU A 174 -3.15 8.70 -2.87
CA LEU A 174 -4.22 8.35 -1.93
C LEU A 174 -5.01 9.60 -1.51
N GLY A 175 -4.32 10.69 -1.15
CA GLY A 175 -4.93 11.94 -0.74
C GLY A 175 -5.73 12.61 -1.85
N LEU A 176 -5.19 12.64 -3.09
CA LEU A 176 -5.88 13.17 -4.26
C LEU A 176 -7.13 12.35 -4.61
N LEU A 177 -7.02 11.03 -4.56
CA LEU A 177 -8.16 10.15 -4.80
C LEU A 177 -9.25 10.35 -3.75
N LEU A 178 -8.91 10.50 -2.47
CA LEU A 178 -9.86 10.88 -1.42
C LEU A 178 -10.53 12.22 -1.73
N LYS A 179 -9.75 13.25 -2.08
CA LYS A 179 -10.28 14.58 -2.43
C LYS A 179 -11.24 14.51 -3.63
N ARG A 180 -10.96 13.69 -4.64
CA ARG A 180 -11.81 13.50 -5.83
C ARG A 180 -13.10 12.74 -5.51
N LEU A 181 -13.03 11.77 -4.60
CA LEU A 181 -14.19 11.00 -4.14
C LEU A 181 -15.11 11.77 -3.18
N PHE A 182 -14.61 12.83 -2.54
CA PHE A 182 -15.35 13.67 -1.61
C PHE A 182 -15.29 15.15 -2.04
N PRO A 183 -15.97 15.53 -3.12
CA PRO A 183 -15.85 16.87 -3.72
C PRO A 183 -16.29 18.00 -2.79
N GLU A 184 -17.24 17.77 -1.91
CA GLU A 184 -17.72 18.74 -0.93
C GLU A 184 -17.03 18.62 0.44
N ALA A 185 -16.02 17.84 0.47
CA ALA A 185 -14.93 17.70 1.39
C ALA A 185 -15.12 17.78 2.86
N VAL A 186 -15.41 16.96 3.68
CA VAL A 186 -14.91 17.21 5.04
C VAL A 186 -14.88 15.96 5.97
N GLN A 187 -15.53 14.87 5.63
CA GLN A 187 -15.78 13.86 6.65
C GLN A 187 -15.38 12.42 6.29
N HIS A 188 -14.50 12.22 5.30
CA HIS A 188 -14.05 10.87 4.90
C HIS A 188 -13.29 10.11 6.03
N LYS A 189 -13.00 10.76 7.17
CA LYS A 189 -12.30 10.18 8.35
C LYS A 189 -10.97 9.48 8.05
N ALA A 190 -10.53 9.47 6.80
CA ALA A 190 -9.27 8.88 6.41
C ALA A 190 -8.10 9.80 6.80
N TRP A 191 -6.99 9.19 7.19
CA TRP A 191 -5.75 9.88 7.49
C TRP A 191 -4.56 9.06 6.99
N ILE A 192 -3.61 9.72 6.36
CA ILE A 192 -2.43 9.10 5.79
C ILE A 192 -1.21 9.55 6.59
N THR A 193 -0.39 8.61 7.00
CA THR A 193 0.87 8.89 7.70
C THR A 193 2.01 8.30 6.91
N VAL A 194 3.01 9.13 6.61
CA VAL A 194 4.25 8.71 5.96
C VAL A 194 5.36 8.61 7.00
N VAL A 195 6.09 7.50 6.97
CA VAL A 195 7.31 7.31 7.76
C VAL A 195 8.46 7.08 6.79
N ASP A 196 9.43 7.99 6.78
CA ASP A 196 10.59 7.92 5.91
C ASP A 196 11.85 8.42 6.62
N ILE A 197 13.02 7.98 6.15
CA ILE A 197 14.32 8.49 6.62
C ILE A 197 14.75 9.76 5.88
N ASP A 198 14.22 10.00 4.68
CA ASP A 198 14.62 11.08 3.79
C ASP A 198 13.74 12.33 3.99
N ASP A 199 14.30 13.31 4.69
CA ASP A 199 13.63 14.59 4.96
C ASP A 199 13.22 15.35 3.69
N ARG A 200 13.90 15.13 2.55
CA ARG A 200 13.61 15.80 1.29
C ARG A 200 12.27 15.36 0.73
N PHE A 201 12.00 14.04 0.76
CA PHE A 201 10.70 13.50 0.34
C PHE A 201 9.59 13.88 1.32
N LEU A 202 9.86 13.83 2.64
CA LEU A 202 8.88 14.26 3.65
C LEU A 202 8.49 15.74 3.46
N ALA A 203 9.47 16.63 3.21
CA ALA A 203 9.20 18.03 2.95
C ALA A 203 8.43 18.25 1.64
N PHE A 204 8.75 17.52 0.59
CA PHE A 204 8.06 17.58 -0.70
C PHE A 204 6.61 17.15 -0.60
N ILE A 205 6.34 16.01 0.11
CA ILE A 205 4.99 15.51 0.38
C ILE A 205 4.20 16.51 1.24
N ALA A 206 4.83 17.08 2.27
CA ALA A 206 4.18 18.05 3.16
C ALA A 206 3.77 19.33 2.42
N ASP A 207 4.60 19.84 1.50
CA ASP A 207 4.31 21.01 0.67
C ASP A 207 3.09 20.75 -0.25
N ILE A 208 3.04 19.60 -0.93
CA ILE A 208 1.88 19.20 -1.75
C ILE A 208 0.66 19.06 -0.87
N ALA A 209 0.77 18.34 0.27
CA ALA A 209 -0.34 18.11 1.19
C ALA A 209 -0.94 19.43 1.70
N TRP A 210 -0.10 20.40 2.03
CA TRP A 210 -0.54 21.72 2.46
C TRP A 210 -1.26 22.49 1.34
N ARG A 211 -0.66 22.56 0.12
CA ARG A 211 -1.25 23.26 -1.03
C ARG A 211 -2.59 22.67 -1.44
N GLU A 212 -2.71 21.37 -1.41
CA GLU A 212 -3.90 20.64 -1.86
C GLU A 212 -4.91 20.36 -0.73
N GLY A 213 -4.57 20.62 0.52
CA GLY A 213 -5.42 20.30 1.67
C GLY A 213 -5.61 18.80 1.88
N LEU A 214 -4.56 17.99 1.66
CA LEU A 214 -4.62 16.53 1.77
C LEU A 214 -4.42 16.07 3.23
N PRO A 215 -5.09 15.00 3.67
CA PRO A 215 -4.99 14.48 5.04
C PRO A 215 -3.73 13.65 5.26
N ILE A 216 -2.56 14.27 5.05
CA ILE A 216 -1.27 13.59 5.11
C ILE A 216 -0.39 14.21 6.22
N SER A 217 0.28 13.34 6.98
CA SER A 217 1.34 13.73 7.92
C SER A 217 2.62 12.94 7.67
N GLY A 218 3.77 13.61 7.72
CA GLY A 218 5.09 13.00 7.58
C GLY A 218 5.81 12.88 8.92
N HIS A 219 6.53 11.77 9.13
CA HIS A 219 7.36 11.52 10.30
C HIS A 219 8.70 10.96 9.88
N ARG A 220 9.78 11.65 10.26
CA ARG A 220 11.13 11.14 10.04
C ARG A 220 11.43 9.99 10.98
N ALA A 221 11.80 8.85 10.43
CA ALA A 221 12.26 7.71 11.23
C ALA A 221 13.23 6.82 10.43
N ASP A 222 14.26 6.35 11.13
CA ASP A 222 15.14 5.30 10.65
C ASP A 222 14.50 3.94 10.98
N LEU A 223 14.10 3.19 9.96
CA LEU A 223 13.44 1.90 10.12
C LEU A 223 14.35 0.81 10.71
N ARG A 224 15.64 1.04 10.78
CA ARG A 224 16.55 0.18 11.57
C ARG A 224 16.21 0.21 13.05
N LYS A 225 15.53 1.26 13.53
CA LYS A 225 15.02 1.40 14.89
C LYS A 225 13.53 1.03 14.97
N PRO A 226 13.05 0.54 16.12
CA PRO A 226 11.63 0.28 16.31
C PRO A 226 10.78 1.54 16.16
N LEU A 227 9.61 1.41 15.56
CA LEU A 227 8.61 2.47 15.50
C LEU A 227 7.70 2.45 16.74
N SER A 228 7.28 3.62 17.19
CA SER A 228 6.47 3.79 18.40
C SER A 228 5.00 3.99 18.10
N GLN A 229 4.13 3.06 18.51
CA GLN A 229 2.67 3.23 18.43
C GLN A 229 2.18 4.44 19.26
N LYS A 230 2.87 4.79 20.35
CA LYS A 230 2.49 5.94 21.18
C LYS A 230 2.64 7.26 20.41
N GLN A 231 3.61 7.34 19.49
CA GLN A 231 3.86 8.53 18.67
C GLN A 231 3.03 8.54 17.40
N LEU A 232 2.93 7.40 16.71
CA LEU A 232 2.34 7.29 15.38
C LEU A 232 0.89 6.80 15.42
N GLY A 233 0.48 6.10 16.49
CA GLY A 233 -0.83 5.47 16.60
C GLY A 233 -0.87 4.11 15.91
N THR A 234 -2.07 3.66 15.57
CA THR A 234 -2.31 2.38 14.88
C THR A 234 -3.08 2.56 13.59
N PHE A 235 -2.84 1.68 12.62
CA PHE A 235 -3.30 1.81 11.24
C PHE A 235 -4.17 0.62 10.81
N ASP A 236 -5.00 0.87 9.79
CA ASP A 236 -5.89 -0.14 9.20
C ASP A 236 -5.22 -0.88 8.04
N CYS A 237 -4.24 -0.25 7.37
CA CYS A 237 -3.42 -0.85 6.32
C CYS A 237 -2.09 -0.13 6.19
N PHE A 238 -1.16 -0.70 5.43
CA PHE A 238 0.03 0.03 5.01
C PHE A 238 0.53 -0.35 3.62
N PHE A 239 1.25 0.60 3.02
CA PHE A 239 2.04 0.45 1.80
C PHE A 239 3.52 0.39 2.13
N THR A 240 4.27 -0.40 1.36
CA THR A 240 5.72 -0.37 1.41
C THR A 240 6.33 -0.84 0.09
N ASP A 241 7.41 -0.18 -0.31
CA ASP A 241 8.29 -0.55 -1.43
C ASP A 241 9.72 -0.68 -0.86
N PRO A 242 10.04 -1.80 -0.20
CA PRO A 242 11.28 -1.96 0.55
C PRO A 242 12.46 -2.23 -0.38
N PRO A 243 13.71 -2.13 0.13
CA PRO A 243 14.87 -2.69 -0.56
C PRO A 243 14.62 -4.13 -1.02
N TYR A 244 14.96 -4.45 -2.29
CA TYR A 244 14.62 -5.74 -2.89
C TYR A 244 15.54 -6.89 -2.44
N THR A 245 15.72 -6.98 -1.12
CA THR A 245 16.44 -8.02 -0.40
C THR A 245 15.50 -8.71 0.60
N LEU A 246 15.79 -9.95 1.02
CA LEU A 246 14.97 -10.60 2.05
C LEU A 246 15.04 -9.86 3.41
N PRO A 247 16.21 -9.40 3.89
CA PRO A 247 16.29 -8.59 5.10
C PRO A 247 15.51 -7.28 4.99
N GLY A 248 15.62 -6.56 3.85
CA GLY A 248 14.88 -5.32 3.59
C GLY A 248 13.38 -5.52 3.66
N MET A 249 12.87 -6.48 2.91
CA MET A 249 11.45 -6.84 2.93
C MET A 249 11.00 -7.22 4.35
N SER A 250 11.72 -8.08 5.04
CA SER A 250 11.36 -8.53 6.39
C SER A 250 11.34 -7.38 7.40
N LEU A 251 12.28 -6.44 7.32
CA LEU A 251 12.35 -5.27 8.20
C LEU A 251 11.16 -4.33 7.96
N PHE A 252 10.96 -3.90 6.73
CA PHE A 252 9.91 -2.92 6.40
C PHE A 252 8.51 -3.47 6.71
N VAL A 253 8.24 -4.73 6.35
CA VAL A 253 6.99 -5.40 6.68
C VAL A 253 6.83 -5.54 8.20
N SER A 254 7.89 -5.90 8.94
CA SER A 254 7.84 -5.97 10.42
C SER A 254 7.54 -4.62 11.06
N ARG A 255 8.10 -3.51 10.54
CA ARG A 255 7.81 -2.15 11.02
C ARG A 255 6.35 -1.77 10.75
N GLY A 256 5.82 -2.05 9.56
CA GLY A 256 4.42 -1.85 9.26
C GLY A 256 3.51 -2.65 10.17
N ILE A 257 3.74 -3.97 10.34
CA ILE A 257 2.95 -4.84 11.24
C ILE A 257 2.94 -4.29 12.68
N SER A 258 4.08 -3.77 13.17
CA SER A 258 4.17 -3.24 14.54
C SER A 258 3.23 -2.06 14.79
N LEU A 259 2.76 -1.39 13.75
CA LEU A 259 1.85 -0.25 13.81
C LEU A 259 0.41 -0.58 13.37
N LEU A 260 0.13 -1.80 12.87
CA LEU A 260 -1.23 -2.19 12.53
C LEU A 260 -2.09 -2.38 13.79
N LYS A 261 -3.38 -2.15 13.63
CA LYS A 261 -4.38 -2.59 14.60
C LYS A 261 -4.32 -4.10 14.77
N GLN A 262 -4.59 -4.61 15.97
CA GLN A 262 -4.68 -6.04 16.25
C GLN A 262 -6.03 -6.57 15.73
N LYS A 263 -6.10 -6.81 14.42
CA LYS A 263 -7.30 -7.25 13.71
C LYS A 263 -6.88 -8.15 12.55
N THR A 264 -7.63 -9.23 12.31
CA THR A 264 -7.42 -10.12 11.16
C THR A 264 -7.89 -9.47 9.86
N GLY A 265 -7.27 -9.88 8.74
CA GLY A 265 -7.64 -9.49 7.37
C GLY A 265 -7.28 -8.06 6.96
N LEU A 266 -6.52 -7.30 7.76
CA LEU A 266 -6.04 -5.98 7.37
C LEU A 266 -5.08 -6.12 6.17
N PRO A 267 -5.28 -5.34 5.10
CA PRO A 267 -4.44 -5.46 3.91
C PRO A 267 -3.08 -4.77 4.10
N ILE A 268 -2.07 -5.38 3.48
CA ILE A 268 -0.71 -4.86 3.37
C ILE A 268 -0.37 -4.86 1.88
N PHE A 269 0.03 -3.72 1.35
CA PHE A 269 0.37 -3.54 -0.06
C PHE A 269 1.89 -3.47 -0.20
N LEU A 270 2.47 -4.57 -0.65
CA LEU A 270 3.92 -4.72 -0.81
C LEU A 270 4.31 -4.68 -2.28
N SER A 271 5.03 -3.63 -2.68
CA SER A 271 5.69 -3.59 -3.98
C SER A 271 7.00 -4.36 -3.92
N PHE A 272 7.31 -5.16 -4.94
CA PHE A 272 8.56 -5.89 -4.98
C PHE A 272 8.98 -6.24 -6.42
N ALA A 273 10.27 -6.33 -6.66
CA ALA A 273 10.77 -6.78 -7.95
C ALA A 273 10.45 -8.26 -8.21
N HIS A 274 10.32 -8.63 -9.48
CA HIS A 274 10.30 -10.05 -9.87
C HIS A 274 11.64 -10.71 -9.54
N LYS A 275 11.62 -11.87 -8.88
CA LYS A 275 12.81 -12.61 -8.45
C LYS A 275 12.77 -14.06 -8.93
N SER A 276 13.89 -14.75 -8.75
CA SER A 276 13.96 -16.19 -9.03
C SER A 276 12.97 -17.00 -8.18
N PRO A 277 12.53 -18.19 -8.65
CA PRO A 277 11.61 -19.03 -7.88
C PRO A 277 12.09 -19.34 -6.46
N GLY A 278 13.40 -19.61 -6.29
CA GLY A 278 13.99 -19.84 -4.95
C GLY A 278 13.84 -18.63 -4.03
N PHE A 279 14.13 -17.43 -4.52
CA PHE A 279 13.94 -16.20 -3.75
C PHE A 279 12.46 -15.97 -3.40
N MET A 280 11.56 -16.20 -4.35
CA MET A 280 10.10 -16.07 -4.10
C MET A 280 9.63 -17.07 -3.04
N LEU A 281 10.17 -18.30 -3.05
CA LEU A 281 9.86 -19.28 -2.01
C LEU A 281 10.37 -18.85 -0.64
N ASP A 282 11.56 -18.28 -0.54
CA ASP A 282 12.10 -17.77 0.71
C ASP A 282 11.28 -16.58 1.22
N MET A 283 10.81 -15.71 0.33
CA MET A 283 9.92 -14.59 0.66
C MET A 283 8.57 -15.09 1.19
N GLN A 284 7.97 -16.12 0.59
CA GLN A 284 6.75 -16.75 1.11
C GLN A 284 6.96 -17.36 2.50
N ARG A 285 8.12 -17.98 2.75
CA ARG A 285 8.48 -18.48 4.09
C ARG A 285 8.53 -17.35 5.12
N GLU A 286 9.06 -16.19 4.73
CA GLU A 286 9.06 -15.00 5.61
C GLU A 286 7.65 -14.51 5.91
N PHE A 287 6.74 -14.48 4.92
CA PHE A 287 5.34 -14.14 5.16
C PHE A 287 4.68 -15.12 6.16
N ILE A 288 4.88 -16.42 5.98
CA ILE A 288 4.35 -17.43 6.90
C ILE A 288 4.91 -17.24 8.31
N ARG A 289 6.22 -16.97 8.46
CA ARG A 289 6.85 -16.70 9.77
C ARG A 289 6.27 -15.46 10.46
N MET A 290 5.81 -14.50 9.70
CA MET A 290 5.13 -13.31 10.21
C MET A 290 3.62 -13.51 10.39
N GLY A 291 3.08 -14.70 10.11
CA GLY A 291 1.64 -15.00 10.19
C GLY A 291 0.80 -14.25 9.17
N LEU A 292 1.36 -13.99 7.99
CA LEU A 292 0.68 -13.30 6.90
C LEU A 292 0.18 -14.28 5.84
N MET A 293 -1.01 -13.99 5.31
CA MET A 293 -1.60 -14.69 4.18
C MET A 293 -1.36 -13.87 2.91
N VAL A 294 -0.87 -14.51 1.85
CA VAL A 294 -0.84 -13.92 0.50
C VAL A 294 -2.26 -13.96 -0.07
N SER A 295 -2.87 -12.80 -0.27
CA SER A 295 -4.22 -12.67 -0.84
C SER A 295 -4.19 -12.58 -2.36
N GLU A 296 -3.21 -11.84 -2.90
CA GLU A 296 -3.11 -11.57 -4.33
C GLU A 296 -1.66 -11.28 -4.72
N ILE A 297 -1.26 -11.70 -5.90
CA ILE A 297 0.00 -11.31 -6.55
C ILE A 297 -0.35 -10.79 -7.94
N ILE A 298 -0.04 -9.52 -8.22
CA ILE A 298 -0.31 -8.87 -9.49
C ILE A 298 1.04 -8.63 -10.19
N PRO A 299 1.40 -9.47 -11.17
CA PRO A 299 2.65 -9.31 -11.91
C PRO A 299 2.61 -8.04 -12.77
N HIS A 300 3.77 -7.43 -13.00
CA HIS A 300 3.93 -6.22 -13.82
C HIS A 300 3.06 -5.02 -13.40
N PHE A 301 2.65 -4.98 -12.13
CA PHE A 301 1.81 -3.91 -11.60
C PHE A 301 2.54 -2.57 -11.51
N ASN A 302 3.79 -2.59 -11.06
CA ASN A 302 4.57 -1.38 -10.85
C ASN A 302 5.49 -1.13 -12.04
N GLU A 303 5.55 0.14 -12.47
CA GLU A 303 6.50 0.64 -13.47
C GLU A 303 7.36 1.73 -12.85
N TYR A 304 8.68 1.68 -13.13
CA TYR A 304 9.69 2.57 -12.54
C TYR A 304 10.52 3.24 -13.60
N GLU A 305 10.97 4.45 -13.31
CA GLU A 305 11.90 5.22 -14.13
C GLU A 305 13.34 4.89 -13.72
N GLY A 306 14.19 4.51 -14.66
CA GLY A 306 15.61 4.28 -14.42
C GLY A 306 15.97 3.04 -13.62
N ALA A 307 15.02 2.11 -13.40
CA ALA A 307 15.23 0.84 -12.71
C ALA A 307 15.57 -0.31 -13.67
N GLU A 308 16.52 -0.10 -14.60
CA GLU A 308 16.88 -1.04 -15.67
C GLU A 308 17.26 -2.44 -15.17
N MET A 309 17.81 -2.54 -13.95
CA MET A 309 18.21 -3.84 -13.33
C MET A 309 17.02 -4.79 -13.10
N ILE A 310 15.83 -4.27 -12.98
CA ILE A 310 14.57 -5.04 -12.82
C ILE A 310 13.69 -4.93 -14.06
N GLY A 311 14.22 -4.44 -15.19
CA GLY A 311 13.47 -4.20 -16.40
C GLY A 311 12.39 -3.13 -16.24
N ASN A 312 12.59 -2.17 -15.34
CA ASN A 312 11.66 -1.10 -14.97
C ASN A 312 10.28 -1.57 -14.49
N ARG A 313 10.14 -2.84 -14.10
CA ARG A 313 8.85 -3.44 -13.68
C ARG A 313 8.95 -4.22 -12.39
N GLY A 314 7.90 -4.11 -11.58
CA GLY A 314 7.72 -4.87 -10.35
C GLY A 314 6.32 -5.44 -10.22
N GLN A 315 6.13 -6.31 -9.22
CA GLN A 315 4.85 -6.88 -8.86
C GLN A 315 4.28 -6.17 -7.63
N MET A 316 2.97 -6.20 -7.48
CA MET A 316 2.28 -5.85 -6.24
C MET A 316 1.83 -7.15 -5.57
N ILE A 317 2.13 -7.28 -4.29
CA ILE A 317 1.71 -8.40 -3.44
C ILE A 317 0.79 -7.83 -2.37
N VAL A 318 -0.44 -8.32 -2.36
CA VAL A 318 -1.41 -7.99 -1.31
C VAL A 318 -1.38 -9.09 -0.27
N LEU A 319 -0.95 -8.73 0.94
CA LEU A 319 -0.95 -9.62 2.09
C LEU A 319 -2.12 -9.24 2.99
N LYS A 320 -2.59 -10.21 3.79
CA LYS A 320 -3.59 -9.97 4.84
C LYS A 320 -3.10 -10.49 6.18
N THR A 321 -3.41 -9.75 7.24
CA THR A 321 -3.15 -10.19 8.61
C THR A 321 -4.03 -11.38 8.99
N THR A 322 -3.52 -12.23 9.87
CA THR A 322 -4.22 -13.35 10.51
C THR A 322 -4.17 -13.20 12.04
N GLU A 323 -4.76 -14.10 12.78
CA GLU A 323 -4.65 -14.14 14.26
C GLU A 323 -3.19 -14.37 14.73
N GLN A 324 -2.35 -14.94 13.86
CA GLN A 324 -0.94 -15.24 14.14
C GLN A 324 0.00 -14.10 13.74
N THR A 325 -0.53 -12.99 13.20
CA THR A 325 0.32 -11.92 12.67
C THR A 325 1.15 -11.27 13.76
N THR A 326 2.47 -11.32 13.59
CA THR A 326 3.45 -10.71 14.49
C THR A 326 4.66 -10.23 13.71
N PRO A 327 5.27 -9.07 14.08
CA PRO A 327 6.50 -8.65 13.43
C PRO A 327 7.63 -9.62 13.76
N LYS A 328 8.39 -10.05 12.75
CA LYS A 328 9.59 -10.87 12.92
C LYS A 328 10.72 -10.09 13.62
N ILE A 329 10.89 -8.83 13.22
CA ILE A 329 11.95 -7.94 13.74
C ILE A 329 11.28 -6.91 14.67
N LYS A 330 11.50 -7.08 15.98
CA LYS A 330 10.91 -6.24 17.04
C LYS A 330 11.87 -5.18 17.56
N GLY A 331 13.15 -5.51 17.66
CA GLY A 331 14.22 -4.63 18.17
C GLY A 331 14.92 -3.81 17.10
N GLY A 332 16.14 -3.34 17.41
CA GLY A 332 17.04 -2.74 16.45
C GLY A 332 17.47 -3.73 15.36
N PHE A 333 17.92 -3.22 14.23
CA PHE A 333 18.37 -3.99 13.08
C PHE A 333 19.70 -3.46 12.57
N ASP A 334 20.76 -4.26 12.72
CA ASP A 334 22.14 -3.87 12.38
C ASP A 334 22.71 -4.67 11.19
N ASP A 335 21.97 -5.64 10.66
CA ASP A 335 22.40 -6.43 9.51
C ASP A 335 22.33 -5.65 8.19
N ALA A 336 22.93 -6.25 7.15
CA ALA A 336 22.88 -5.73 5.79
C ALA A 336 21.42 -5.63 5.29
N LEU A 337 21.02 -4.45 4.83
CA LEU A 337 19.67 -4.10 4.47
C LEU A 337 19.51 -3.87 2.97
N TYR A 338 20.34 -2.98 2.42
CA TYR A 338 20.25 -2.53 1.04
C TYR A 338 20.91 -3.49 0.05
N THR A 339 20.54 -3.41 -1.21
CA THR A 339 21.06 -4.29 -2.26
C THR A 339 22.59 -4.23 -2.36
N GLY A 340 23.19 -3.05 -2.18
CA GLY A 340 24.64 -2.86 -2.17
C GLY A 340 25.34 -3.52 -0.98
N GLU A 341 24.69 -3.61 0.17
CA GLU A 341 25.22 -4.24 1.39
C GLU A 341 25.09 -5.77 1.35
N VAL A 342 23.95 -6.29 0.82
CA VAL A 342 23.65 -7.75 0.83
C VAL A 342 24.37 -8.50 -0.29
N LYS A 343 24.51 -7.90 -1.47
CA LYS A 343 25.17 -8.55 -2.60
C LYS A 343 26.68 -8.41 -2.52
N ARG A 344 27.37 -9.42 -1.99
CA ARG A 344 28.82 -9.54 -2.06
C ARG A 344 29.29 -9.88 -3.48
N THR A 345 28.92 -9.07 -4.47
CA THR A 345 29.36 -9.20 -5.85
C THR A 345 30.12 -7.96 -6.26
N MET A 346 31.23 -8.18 -6.94
CA MET A 346 32.01 -7.13 -7.59
C MET A 346 31.86 -7.26 -9.09
N ARG A 347 31.53 -6.15 -9.76
CA ARG A 347 31.40 -6.05 -11.21
C ARG A 347 32.39 -5.03 -11.74
N THR A 348 33.00 -5.33 -12.84
CA THR A 348 33.87 -4.39 -13.55
C THR A 348 33.15 -3.87 -14.76
N TYR A 349 32.98 -2.57 -14.86
CA TYR A 349 32.39 -1.88 -15.99
C TYR A 349 33.44 -1.11 -16.76
N ARG A 350 33.29 -1.02 -18.07
CA ARG A 350 34.11 -0.21 -18.96
C ARG A 350 33.33 0.99 -19.44
N CYS A 351 33.88 2.20 -19.28
CA CYS A 351 33.29 3.41 -19.80
C CYS A 351 33.34 3.38 -21.33
N ARG A 352 32.21 3.68 -22.00
CA ARG A 352 32.13 3.68 -23.47
C ARG A 352 32.93 4.79 -24.12
N GLU A 353 33.19 5.90 -23.41
CA GLU A 353 33.93 7.02 -23.95
C GLU A 353 35.45 6.86 -23.78
N CYS A 354 35.91 6.72 -22.54
CA CYS A 354 37.36 6.70 -22.26
C CYS A 354 37.96 5.32 -22.10
N ASN A 355 37.17 4.23 -22.27
CA ASN A 355 37.56 2.84 -22.04
C ASN A 355 38.08 2.53 -20.63
N GLY A 356 37.97 3.48 -19.69
CA GLY A 356 38.38 3.30 -18.29
C GLY A 356 37.53 2.24 -17.59
N SER A 357 38.20 1.34 -16.85
CA SER A 357 37.50 0.33 -16.03
C SER A 357 37.14 0.90 -14.67
N VAL A 358 35.90 0.61 -14.20
CA VAL A 358 35.39 1.01 -12.90
C VAL A 358 34.81 -0.22 -12.21
N GLN A 359 35.20 -0.45 -10.95
CA GLN A 359 34.65 -1.51 -10.11
C GLN A 359 33.43 -1.00 -9.37
N VAL A 360 32.38 -1.82 -9.35
CA VAL A 360 31.07 -1.55 -8.74
C VAL A 360 30.62 -2.73 -7.89
N GLY A 361 30.13 -2.50 -6.70
CA GLY A 361 29.60 -3.54 -5.82
C GLY A 361 30.17 -3.48 -4.40
N PHE A 362 30.28 -4.64 -3.77
CA PHE A 362 30.69 -4.76 -2.37
C PHE A 362 32.02 -4.08 -2.08
N GLN A 363 32.03 -3.18 -1.11
CA GLN A 363 33.21 -2.38 -0.67
C GLN A 363 33.85 -1.52 -1.79
N GLN A 364 33.11 -1.20 -2.85
CA GLN A 364 33.61 -0.30 -3.88
C GLN A 364 33.02 1.12 -3.72
N ARG A 365 33.70 2.12 -4.30
CA ARG A 365 33.24 3.53 -4.34
C ARG A 365 31.80 3.68 -4.87
N PHE A 366 31.41 2.80 -5.79
CA PHE A 366 30.08 2.72 -6.34
C PHE A 366 29.47 1.36 -5.95
N SER A 367 28.45 1.37 -5.12
CA SER A 367 27.78 0.16 -4.67
C SER A 367 26.89 -0.47 -5.77
N THR A 368 26.36 0.38 -6.67
CA THR A 368 25.50 -0.05 -7.80
C THR A 368 25.91 0.59 -9.11
N ILE A 369 25.46 0.03 -10.24
CA ILE A 369 25.70 0.61 -11.58
C ILE A 369 24.92 1.92 -11.76
N GLU A 370 23.76 2.05 -11.14
CA GLU A 370 22.93 3.24 -11.16
C GLU A 370 23.67 4.41 -10.52
N MET A 371 24.33 4.17 -9.39
CA MET A 371 25.17 5.17 -8.73
C MET A 371 26.35 5.59 -9.61
N LEU A 372 26.99 4.64 -10.30
CA LEU A 372 28.06 4.96 -11.26
C LEU A 372 27.53 5.77 -12.44
N LYS A 373 26.38 5.38 -13.01
CA LYS A 373 25.75 6.13 -14.10
C LYS A 373 25.36 7.55 -13.66
N MET A 374 24.78 7.72 -12.49
CA MET A 374 24.38 9.01 -11.96
C MET A 374 25.56 9.95 -11.73
N ARG A 375 26.64 9.46 -11.12
CA ARG A 375 27.85 10.25 -10.81
C ARG A 375 28.83 10.38 -11.98
N GLY A 376 28.67 9.58 -13.01
CA GLY A 376 29.53 9.53 -14.18
C GLY A 376 30.88 8.81 -13.96
N CYS A 377 31.58 8.60 -15.05
CA CYS A 377 32.91 7.99 -15.05
C CYS A 377 33.91 8.84 -14.26
N PRO A 378 34.67 8.27 -13.32
CA PRO A 378 35.66 9.04 -12.55
C PRO A 378 36.76 9.70 -13.39
N ARG A 379 36.95 9.28 -14.68
CA ARG A 379 37.98 9.81 -15.57
C ARG A 379 37.44 10.90 -16.51
N CYS A 380 36.24 10.67 -17.10
CA CYS A 380 35.72 11.55 -18.15
C CYS A 380 34.28 12.02 -17.92
N GLN A 381 33.70 11.66 -16.80
CA GLN A 381 32.31 11.97 -16.37
C GLN A 381 31.21 11.46 -17.32
N HIS A 382 31.53 10.63 -18.31
CA HIS A 382 30.54 9.99 -19.17
C HIS A 382 29.67 9.01 -18.39
N HIS A 383 28.40 8.83 -18.79
CA HIS A 383 27.39 8.11 -18.01
C HIS A 383 27.01 6.71 -18.56
N THR A 384 27.66 6.26 -19.65
CA THR A 384 27.37 4.94 -20.27
C THR A 384 28.53 3.97 -20.11
N PHE A 385 28.18 2.72 -19.75
CA PHE A 385 29.15 1.69 -19.37
C PHE A 385 28.71 0.32 -19.88
N ASP A 386 29.71 -0.51 -20.25
CA ASP A 386 29.52 -1.91 -20.58
C ASP A 386 30.04 -2.81 -19.45
N LEU A 387 29.28 -3.85 -19.10
CA LEU A 387 29.72 -4.85 -18.14
C LEU A 387 30.82 -5.73 -18.74
N VAL A 388 31.99 -5.78 -18.10
CA VAL A 388 33.14 -6.55 -18.59
C VAL A 388 33.30 -7.85 -17.79
N ASN A 389 33.08 -7.80 -16.46
CA ASN A 389 33.28 -8.95 -15.57
C ASN A 389 32.39 -8.88 -14.35
N LYS A 390 32.04 -10.06 -13.81
CA LYS A 390 31.29 -10.22 -12.56
C LYS A 390 31.96 -11.30 -11.72
N LYS A 391 32.35 -10.96 -10.48
CA LYS A 391 32.88 -11.90 -9.48
C LYS A 391 32.00 -11.91 -8.25
N SER A 392 31.74 -13.07 -7.67
CA SER A 392 31.27 -13.19 -6.29
C SER A 392 32.46 -13.06 -5.35
N VAL A 393 32.33 -12.26 -4.30
CA VAL A 393 33.36 -12.00 -3.27
C VAL A 393 33.01 -12.73 -2.01
#